data_7ff0a4fc04a92636427262df202574c7
#
_entry.id   7ff0a4fc04a92636427262df202574c7
#
_cell.length_a   1.000
_cell.length_b   1.000
_cell.length_c   1.000
_cell.angle_alpha   90.00
_cell.angle_beta   90.00
_cell.angle_gamma   90.00
#
_symmetry.space_group_name_H-M   'P 1'
#
loop_
_entity.id
_entity.type
_entity.pdbx_description
1 polymer ?
#
loop_
_entity_poly.entity_id
_entity_poly.type
_entity_poly.pdbx_seq_one_letter_code
_entity_poly.pdbx_strand_id
1 'polypeptide(L)'
;ARAAIDELIGALDAWGRDPDQSIAYITKDESDNARLTVGPLDVSAAIGGNGIGERPAILTSATLALGGNFDFMAAQSGMAVSGVPWHGIDVGSPFDHARQGIRYVATHLPLPGRDGPSDELLDELVELAQASGGGMLALFASRRGAIAGAQALREQTDLTVYLQGEETLAQLIQRFREERDSCLVGTMSLWQGVDV
;
A
#
# COMPACT_ATOMS: atom_id res chain seq x y z
N ALA A 1 14.41 5.99 32.36
CA ALA A 1 13.57 4.98 33.03
C ALA A 1 12.20 5.55 33.39
N ARG A 2 12.11 6.70 34.14
CA ARG A 2 10.80 7.25 34.58
C ARG A 2 9.89 7.65 33.41
N ALA A 3 10.44 8.37 32.42
CA ALA A 3 9.66 8.76 31.22
C ALA A 3 9.08 7.56 30.46
N ALA A 4 9.84 6.47 30.31
CA ALA A 4 9.35 5.25 29.64
C ALA A 4 8.23 4.54 30.43
N ILE A 5 8.27 4.62 31.76
CA ILE A 5 7.22 4.10 32.63
C ILE A 5 5.95 4.95 32.51
N ASP A 6 6.10 6.28 32.51
CA ASP A 6 4.98 7.21 32.36
C ASP A 6 4.30 7.07 30.99
N GLU A 7 5.08 6.86 29.91
CA GLU A 7 4.56 6.56 28.57
C GLU A 7 3.81 5.21 28.54
N LEU A 8 4.34 4.18 29.17
CA LEU A 8 3.68 2.87 29.24
C LEU A 8 2.36 2.95 30.00
N ILE A 9 2.36 3.62 31.14
CA ILE A 9 1.12 3.85 31.93
C ILE A 9 0.10 4.62 31.08
N GLY A 10 0.53 5.69 30.41
CA GLY A 10 -0.35 6.47 29.53
C GLY A 10 -0.96 5.65 28.38
N ALA A 11 -0.16 4.77 27.78
CA ALA A 11 -0.64 3.86 26.73
C ALA A 11 -1.66 2.83 27.26
N LEU A 12 -1.38 2.23 28.41
CA LEU A 12 -2.29 1.28 29.06
C LEU A 12 -3.60 1.96 29.51
N ASP A 13 -3.53 3.16 30.05
CA ASP A 13 -4.69 3.94 30.44
C ASP A 13 -5.53 4.34 29.22
N ALA A 14 -4.91 4.69 28.11
CA ALA A 14 -5.59 5.01 26.86
C ALA A 14 -6.35 3.80 26.31
N TRP A 15 -5.70 2.63 26.33
CA TRP A 15 -6.33 1.37 25.92
C TRP A 15 -7.48 0.96 26.88
N GLY A 16 -7.27 1.10 28.18
CA GLY A 16 -8.26 0.72 29.19
C GLY A 16 -9.51 1.57 29.20
N ARG A 17 -9.46 2.82 28.66
CA ARG A 17 -10.65 3.70 28.57
C ARG A 17 -11.63 3.25 27.50
N ASP A 18 -11.14 2.80 26.36
CA ASP A 18 -11.98 2.39 25.23
C ASP A 18 -11.29 1.26 24.42
N PRO A 19 -11.29 0.02 24.95
CA PRO A 19 -10.60 -1.09 24.33
C PRO A 19 -11.25 -1.51 23.00
N ASP A 20 -12.54 -1.24 22.82
CA ASP A 20 -13.27 -1.59 21.58
C ASP A 20 -13.00 -0.60 20.44
N GLN A 21 -12.52 0.60 20.74
CA GLN A 21 -12.18 1.65 19.77
C GLN A 21 -10.66 1.86 19.64
N SER A 22 -9.87 0.99 20.25
CA SER A 22 -8.42 1.08 20.26
C SER A 22 -7.78 -0.23 19.82
N ILE A 23 -6.66 -0.13 19.14
CA ILE A 23 -5.78 -1.26 18.84
C ILE A 23 -4.52 -1.17 19.69
N ALA A 24 -4.13 -2.28 20.29
CA ALA A 24 -2.85 -2.42 20.99
C ALA A 24 -2.03 -3.55 20.37
N TYR A 25 -0.78 -3.28 20.03
CA TYR A 25 0.12 -4.29 19.46
C TYR A 25 1.56 -4.05 19.90
N ILE A 26 2.37 -5.11 19.83
CA ILE A 26 3.78 -5.07 20.17
C ILE A 26 4.58 -5.28 18.87
N THR A 27 5.50 -4.35 18.63
CA THR A 27 6.52 -4.50 17.59
C THR A 27 7.88 -4.77 18.23
N LYS A 28 8.76 -5.44 17.52
CA LYS A 28 10.16 -5.59 17.88
C LYS A 28 11.03 -4.94 16.80
N ASP A 29 12.05 -4.22 17.24
CA ASP A 29 13.07 -3.68 16.33
C ASP A 29 14.14 -4.74 16.01
N GLU A 30 15.09 -4.39 15.14
CA GLU A 30 16.21 -5.27 14.75
C GLU A 30 17.09 -5.72 15.94
N SER A 31 17.05 -4.99 17.05
CA SER A 31 17.76 -5.30 18.29
C SER A 31 16.92 -6.06 19.31
N ASP A 32 15.75 -6.59 18.87
CA ASP A 32 14.77 -7.32 19.71
C ASP A 32 14.14 -6.49 20.85
N ASN A 33 14.24 -5.15 20.78
CA ASN A 33 13.55 -4.30 21.74
C ASN A 33 12.06 -4.30 21.44
N ALA A 34 11.24 -4.59 22.45
CA ALA A 34 9.80 -4.59 22.34
C ALA A 34 9.24 -3.17 22.55
N ARG A 35 8.32 -2.76 21.67
CA ARG A 35 7.57 -1.51 21.76
C ARG A 35 6.08 -1.81 21.79
N LEU A 36 5.40 -1.39 22.85
CA LEU A 36 3.95 -1.37 22.90
C LEU A 36 3.45 -0.11 22.21
N THR A 37 2.55 -0.28 21.24
CA THR A 37 1.86 0.81 20.56
C THR A 37 0.37 0.67 20.82
N VAL A 38 -0.26 1.76 21.23
CA VAL A 38 -1.72 1.87 21.37
C VAL A 38 -2.20 3.03 20.53
N GLY A 39 -3.21 2.80 19.70
CA GLY A 39 -3.77 3.82 18.84
C GLY A 39 -5.29 3.67 18.68
N PRO A 40 -6.01 4.75 18.40
CA PRO A 40 -7.42 4.66 18.09
C PRO A 40 -7.65 3.96 16.75
N LEU A 41 -8.76 3.22 16.64
CA LEU A 41 -9.21 2.64 15.37
C LEU A 41 -9.79 3.69 14.43
N ASP A 42 -10.36 4.76 14.98
CA ASP A 42 -10.87 5.91 14.23
C ASP A 42 -10.17 7.19 14.68
N VAL A 43 -9.52 7.86 13.73
CA VAL A 43 -8.77 9.09 13.95
C VAL A 43 -9.55 10.34 13.49
N SER A 44 -10.73 10.16 12.92
CA SER A 44 -11.52 11.24 12.30
C SER A 44 -11.81 12.41 13.26
N ALA A 45 -12.20 12.10 14.50
CA ALA A 45 -12.47 13.11 15.51
C ALA A 45 -11.21 13.91 15.90
N ALA A 46 -10.06 13.22 15.99
CA ALA A 46 -8.78 13.86 16.31
C ALA A 46 -8.30 14.79 15.19
N ILE A 47 -8.44 14.33 13.92
CA ILE A 47 -8.07 15.13 12.74
C ILE A 47 -9.03 16.31 12.58
N GLY A 48 -10.34 16.07 12.67
CA GLY A 48 -11.37 17.10 12.52
C GLY A 48 -11.31 18.18 13.59
N GLY A 49 -11.04 17.79 14.86
CA GLY A 49 -11.00 18.72 15.99
C GLY A 49 -9.71 19.53 16.10
N ASN A 50 -8.57 18.94 15.72
CA ASN A 50 -7.25 19.57 15.92
C ASN A 50 -6.61 20.14 14.64
N GLY A 51 -7.22 19.92 13.48
CA GLY A 51 -6.64 20.32 12.20
C GLY A 51 -7.63 21.01 11.28
N ILE A 52 -8.56 20.24 10.75
CA ILE A 52 -9.47 20.70 9.69
C ILE A 52 -10.52 21.71 10.21
N GLY A 53 -10.96 21.58 11.45
CA GLY A 53 -11.97 22.48 12.03
C GLY A 53 -11.51 23.94 12.20
N GLU A 54 -10.21 24.18 12.28
CA GLU A 54 -9.66 25.52 12.57
C GLU A 54 -9.04 26.21 11.34
N ARG A 55 -8.77 25.46 10.27
CA ARG A 55 -8.03 25.96 9.09
C ARG A 55 -8.64 25.42 7.80
N PRO A 56 -8.58 26.18 6.70
CA PRO A 56 -8.90 25.65 5.39
C PRO A 56 -8.01 24.45 5.06
N ALA A 57 -8.62 23.36 4.62
CA ALA A 57 -7.91 22.13 4.25
C ALA A 57 -8.33 21.69 2.84
N ILE A 58 -7.36 21.26 2.05
CA ILE A 58 -7.55 20.67 0.71
C ILE A 58 -6.90 19.32 0.71
N LEU A 59 -7.69 18.27 0.46
CA LEU A 59 -7.22 16.92 0.28
C LEU A 59 -7.22 16.61 -1.22
N THR A 60 -6.12 16.05 -1.72
CA THR A 60 -6.00 15.64 -3.11
C THR A 60 -5.47 14.22 -3.22
N SER A 61 -6.12 13.38 -4.01
CA SER A 61 -5.65 12.04 -4.35
C SER A 61 -6.45 11.51 -5.55
N ALA A 62 -5.91 10.56 -6.27
CA ALA A 62 -6.63 9.84 -7.30
C ALA A 62 -7.73 8.89 -6.75
N THR A 63 -7.75 8.65 -5.43
CA THR A 63 -8.61 7.65 -4.78
C THR A 63 -9.48 8.23 -3.66
N LEU A 64 -9.78 9.52 -3.68
CA LEU A 64 -10.67 10.15 -2.68
C LEU A 64 -12.14 9.80 -2.89
N ALA A 65 -12.55 9.56 -4.13
CA ALA A 65 -13.91 9.14 -4.42
C ALA A 65 -14.03 7.61 -4.41
N LEU A 66 -15.04 7.10 -3.72
CA LEU A 66 -15.43 5.71 -3.76
C LEU A 66 -16.80 5.59 -4.45
N GLY A 67 -16.83 4.98 -5.64
CA GLY A 67 -18.05 4.91 -6.45
C GLY A 67 -18.62 6.28 -6.85
N GLY A 68 -17.77 7.28 -7.02
CA GLY A 68 -18.16 8.65 -7.35
C GLY A 68 -18.62 9.49 -6.15
N ASN A 69 -18.50 8.97 -4.92
CA ASN A 69 -18.92 9.63 -3.69
C ASN A 69 -17.71 9.90 -2.79
N PHE A 70 -17.64 11.08 -2.19
CA PHE A 70 -16.58 11.53 -1.28
C PHE A 70 -16.91 11.38 0.20
N ASP A 71 -18.14 11.00 0.57
CA ASP A 71 -18.60 10.96 1.96
C ASP A 71 -17.73 10.07 2.85
N PHE A 72 -17.29 8.92 2.32
CA PHE A 72 -16.41 8.02 3.05
C PHE A 72 -15.09 8.72 3.43
N MET A 73 -14.45 9.37 2.48
CA MET A 73 -13.18 10.08 2.74
C MET A 73 -13.37 11.31 3.61
N ALA A 74 -14.50 12.04 3.47
CA ALA A 74 -14.84 13.15 4.35
C ALA A 74 -15.04 12.68 5.80
N ALA A 75 -15.66 11.52 6.00
CA ALA A 75 -15.79 10.93 7.33
C ALA A 75 -14.42 10.51 7.89
N GLN A 76 -13.63 9.74 7.16
CA GLN A 76 -12.33 9.24 7.60
C GLN A 76 -11.30 10.35 7.87
N SER A 77 -11.33 11.42 7.09
CA SER A 77 -10.44 12.58 7.28
C SER A 77 -10.90 13.55 8.36
N GLY A 78 -12.06 13.33 8.98
CA GLY A 78 -12.61 14.21 10.00
C GLY A 78 -13.32 15.45 9.46
N MET A 79 -13.44 15.65 8.15
CA MET A 79 -14.18 16.77 7.56
C MET A 79 -15.66 16.72 7.94
N ALA A 80 -16.27 15.53 7.91
CA ALA A 80 -17.68 15.38 8.25
C ALA A 80 -17.99 15.66 9.72
N VAL A 81 -17.03 15.47 10.62
CA VAL A 81 -17.21 15.71 12.08
C VAL A 81 -16.70 17.07 12.54
N SER A 82 -15.95 17.79 11.69
CA SER A 82 -15.42 19.13 12.01
C SER A 82 -16.50 20.22 12.13
N GLY A 83 -17.70 19.96 11.60
CA GLY A 83 -18.78 20.96 11.51
C GLY A 83 -18.56 22.04 10.44
N VAL A 84 -17.46 21.96 9.69
CA VAL A 84 -17.14 22.89 8.59
C VAL A 84 -17.75 22.36 7.29
N PRO A 85 -18.42 23.19 6.48
CA PRO A 85 -18.89 22.79 5.17
C PRO A 85 -17.75 22.30 4.28
N TRP A 86 -17.93 21.17 3.63
CA TRP A 86 -16.97 20.61 2.69
C TRP A 86 -17.67 20.20 1.38
N HIS A 87 -16.92 20.07 0.31
CA HIS A 87 -17.41 19.48 -0.94
C HIS A 87 -16.28 18.77 -1.68
N GLY A 88 -16.64 17.73 -2.40
CA GLY A 88 -15.72 16.98 -3.24
C GLY A 88 -15.83 17.43 -4.70
N ILE A 89 -14.72 17.44 -5.40
CA ILE A 89 -14.63 17.74 -6.83
C ILE A 89 -13.89 16.60 -7.51
N ASP A 90 -14.51 15.97 -8.49
CA ASP A 90 -13.84 15.06 -9.41
C ASP A 90 -13.44 15.87 -10.66
N VAL A 91 -12.14 15.97 -10.87
CA VAL A 91 -11.58 16.70 -12.03
C VAL A 91 -11.44 15.80 -13.27
N GLY A 92 -11.89 14.55 -13.16
CA GLY A 92 -11.78 13.55 -14.21
C GLY A 92 -10.37 12.99 -14.36
N SER A 93 -10.18 12.15 -15.36
CA SER A 93 -8.89 11.53 -15.70
C SER A 93 -8.41 12.04 -17.07
N PRO A 94 -7.11 12.38 -17.21
CA PRO A 94 -6.53 12.67 -18.52
C PRO A 94 -6.36 11.40 -19.38
N PHE A 95 -6.54 10.20 -18.80
CA PHE A 95 -6.34 8.94 -19.48
C PHE A 95 -7.68 8.37 -20.00
N ASP A 96 -7.68 7.92 -21.25
CA ASP A 96 -8.77 7.12 -21.83
C ASP A 96 -8.51 5.64 -21.54
N HIS A 97 -8.88 5.21 -20.33
CA HIS A 97 -8.65 3.83 -19.87
C HIS A 97 -9.31 2.78 -20.75
N ALA A 98 -10.41 3.10 -21.41
CA ALA A 98 -11.10 2.17 -22.30
C ALA A 98 -10.29 1.86 -23.57
N ARG A 99 -9.46 2.79 -24.00
CA ARG A 99 -8.61 2.65 -25.20
C ARG A 99 -7.15 2.35 -24.90
N GLN A 100 -6.68 2.76 -23.74
CA GLN A 100 -5.26 2.70 -23.34
C GLN A 100 -4.97 1.54 -22.40
N GLY A 101 -5.99 0.90 -21.82
CA GLY A 101 -5.84 -0.18 -20.85
C GLY A 101 -6.48 -1.48 -21.29
N ILE A 102 -5.86 -2.59 -20.91
CA ILE A 102 -6.43 -3.93 -21.03
C ILE A 102 -6.49 -4.52 -19.62
N ARG A 103 -7.68 -4.96 -19.20
CA ARG A 103 -7.81 -5.73 -17.96
C ARG A 103 -7.80 -7.22 -18.31
N TYR A 104 -6.72 -7.89 -17.93
CA TYR A 104 -6.58 -9.33 -18.04
C TYR A 104 -6.87 -10.01 -16.70
N VAL A 105 -7.62 -11.10 -16.70
CA VAL A 105 -7.91 -11.89 -15.50
C VAL A 105 -7.67 -13.37 -15.84
N ALA A 106 -6.63 -13.95 -15.26
CA ALA A 106 -6.22 -15.33 -15.48
C ALA A 106 -7.13 -16.32 -14.73
N THR A 107 -8.38 -16.46 -15.17
CA THR A 107 -9.39 -17.32 -14.52
C THR A 107 -9.12 -18.81 -14.64
N HIS A 108 -8.22 -19.20 -15.51
CA HIS A 108 -7.80 -20.59 -15.73
C HIS A 108 -6.78 -21.06 -14.69
N LEU A 109 -6.12 -20.15 -13.99
CA LEU A 109 -5.13 -20.49 -12.98
C LEU A 109 -5.78 -21.05 -11.70
N PRO A 110 -5.09 -21.94 -10.99
CA PRO A 110 -5.55 -22.43 -9.70
C PRO A 110 -5.66 -21.28 -8.69
N LEU A 111 -6.56 -21.44 -7.72
CA LEU A 111 -6.69 -20.47 -6.62
C LEU A 111 -5.38 -20.39 -5.82
N PRO A 112 -4.97 -19.18 -5.37
CA PRO A 112 -3.77 -19.02 -4.57
C PRO A 112 -3.81 -19.87 -3.30
N GLY A 113 -2.77 -20.68 -3.09
CA GLY A 113 -2.58 -21.50 -1.90
C GLY A 113 -1.77 -20.80 -0.82
N ARG A 114 -1.59 -21.50 0.32
CA ARG A 114 -0.74 -21.04 1.43
C ARG A 114 0.75 -21.27 1.18
N ASP A 115 1.07 -22.15 0.25
CA ASP A 115 2.46 -22.59 -0.01
C ASP A 115 3.23 -21.69 -0.98
N GLY A 116 2.62 -20.63 -1.44
CA GLY A 116 3.17 -19.67 -2.40
C GLY A 116 2.48 -19.72 -3.76
N PRO A 117 3.03 -19.03 -4.77
CA PRO A 117 2.51 -19.10 -6.13
C PRO A 117 2.71 -20.52 -6.70
N SER A 118 1.75 -20.98 -7.51
CA SER A 118 1.92 -22.24 -8.26
C SER A 118 2.84 -22.06 -9.46
N ASP A 119 3.34 -23.18 -9.99
CA ASP A 119 4.22 -23.15 -11.16
C ASP A 119 3.50 -22.54 -12.37
N GLU A 120 2.21 -22.85 -12.56
CA GLU A 120 1.40 -22.30 -13.64
C GLU A 120 1.25 -20.76 -13.52
N LEU A 121 1.19 -20.22 -12.28
CA LEU A 121 1.15 -18.77 -12.08
C LEU A 121 2.50 -18.14 -12.41
N LEU A 122 3.59 -18.80 -12.07
CA LEU A 122 4.93 -18.31 -12.39
C LEU A 122 5.21 -18.36 -13.89
N ASP A 123 4.77 -19.41 -14.58
CA ASP A 123 4.86 -19.52 -16.04
C ASP A 123 4.05 -18.40 -16.73
N GLU A 124 2.82 -18.16 -16.29
CA GLU A 124 1.98 -17.06 -16.79
C GLU A 124 2.64 -15.70 -16.57
N LEU A 125 3.26 -15.47 -15.40
CA LEU A 125 3.99 -14.24 -15.10
C LEU A 125 5.15 -14.03 -16.09
N VAL A 126 5.88 -15.09 -16.39
CA VAL A 126 7.01 -15.08 -17.34
C VAL A 126 6.51 -14.77 -18.76
N GLU A 127 5.43 -15.42 -19.20
CA GLU A 127 4.83 -15.15 -20.51
C GLU A 127 4.38 -13.70 -20.65
N LEU A 128 3.72 -13.15 -19.63
CA LEU A 128 3.29 -11.74 -19.62
C LEU A 128 4.47 -10.78 -19.64
N ALA A 129 5.54 -11.06 -18.91
CA ALA A 129 6.75 -10.24 -18.89
C ALA A 129 7.46 -10.25 -20.24
N GLN A 130 7.57 -11.40 -20.88
CA GLN A 130 8.13 -11.54 -22.22
C GLN A 130 7.26 -10.84 -23.27
N ALA A 131 5.94 -11.01 -23.21
CA ALA A 131 5.01 -10.39 -24.14
C ALA A 131 5.01 -8.85 -24.05
N SER A 132 5.22 -8.29 -22.85
CA SER A 132 5.34 -6.83 -22.65
C SER A 132 6.74 -6.28 -22.98
N GLY A 133 7.76 -7.14 -23.04
CA GLY A 133 9.15 -6.73 -23.21
C GLY A 133 9.70 -5.97 -22.00
N GLY A 134 9.21 -6.26 -20.81
CA GLY A 134 9.53 -5.53 -19.58
C GLY A 134 8.49 -4.42 -19.24
N GLY A 135 8.92 -3.41 -18.49
CA GLY A 135 8.03 -2.37 -17.95
C GLY A 135 6.99 -2.95 -16.97
N MET A 136 7.27 -4.11 -16.36
CA MET A 136 6.33 -4.84 -15.51
C MET A 136 6.53 -4.50 -14.03
N LEU A 137 5.44 -4.07 -13.37
CA LEU A 137 5.36 -4.02 -11.91
C LEU A 137 4.58 -5.25 -11.42
N ALA A 138 5.29 -6.24 -10.85
CA ALA A 138 4.71 -7.48 -10.36
C ALA A 138 4.50 -7.44 -8.83
N LEU A 139 3.24 -7.45 -8.39
CA LEU A 139 2.88 -7.32 -6.99
C LEU A 139 2.30 -8.61 -6.42
N PHE A 140 2.89 -9.08 -5.33
CA PHE A 140 2.48 -10.29 -4.64
C PHE A 140 1.88 -9.98 -3.26
N ALA A 141 0.99 -10.85 -2.80
CA ALA A 141 0.41 -10.75 -1.45
C ALA A 141 1.42 -11.07 -0.35
N SER A 142 2.55 -11.71 -0.66
CA SER A 142 3.58 -12.09 0.30
C SER A 142 5.00 -11.89 -0.23
N ARG A 143 5.94 -11.65 0.69
CA ARG A 143 7.38 -11.56 0.35
C ARG A 143 7.92 -12.86 -0.29
N ARG A 144 7.46 -14.02 0.21
CA ARG A 144 7.82 -15.33 -0.35
C ARG A 144 7.38 -15.44 -1.82
N GLY A 145 6.15 -15.00 -2.12
CA GLY A 145 5.65 -14.98 -3.49
C GLY A 145 6.45 -14.05 -4.38
N ALA A 146 6.80 -12.85 -3.90
CA ALA A 146 7.62 -11.91 -4.65
C ALA A 146 9.01 -12.47 -4.98
N ILE A 147 9.65 -13.16 -4.02
CA ILE A 147 10.95 -13.82 -4.24
C ILE A 147 10.82 -14.91 -5.31
N ALA A 148 9.79 -15.77 -5.23
CA ALA A 148 9.59 -16.83 -6.22
C ALA A 148 9.31 -16.25 -7.62
N GLY A 149 8.49 -15.19 -7.73
CA GLY A 149 8.25 -14.50 -8.99
C GLY A 149 9.49 -13.86 -9.59
N ALA A 150 10.30 -13.18 -8.76
CA ALA A 150 11.56 -12.61 -9.21
C ALA A 150 12.56 -13.67 -9.69
N GLN A 151 12.60 -14.82 -9.00
CA GLN A 151 13.45 -15.93 -9.39
C GLN A 151 13.01 -16.52 -10.73
N ALA A 152 11.71 -16.80 -10.91
CA ALA A 152 11.18 -17.32 -12.18
C ALA A 152 11.49 -16.41 -13.37
N LEU A 153 11.30 -15.09 -13.19
CA LEU A 153 11.62 -14.09 -14.20
C LEU A 153 13.12 -14.08 -14.55
N ARG A 154 14.00 -14.15 -13.55
CA ARG A 154 15.47 -14.19 -13.75
C ARG A 154 15.96 -15.46 -14.45
N GLU A 155 15.32 -16.59 -14.20
CA GLU A 155 15.70 -17.87 -14.77
C GLU A 155 15.18 -18.08 -16.19
N GLN A 156 14.05 -17.47 -16.54
CA GLN A 156 13.33 -17.77 -17.78
C GLN A 156 13.26 -16.58 -18.76
N THR A 157 13.82 -15.42 -18.39
CA THR A 157 13.85 -14.24 -19.28
C THR A 157 15.20 -13.56 -19.26
N ASP A 158 15.48 -12.76 -20.30
CA ASP A 158 16.66 -11.89 -20.36
C ASP A 158 16.39 -10.50 -19.76
N LEU A 159 15.22 -10.29 -19.11
CA LEU A 159 14.84 -9.01 -18.53
C LEU A 159 15.60 -8.72 -17.24
N THR A 160 15.93 -7.47 -17.00
CA THR A 160 16.46 -7.05 -15.70
C THR A 160 15.37 -7.12 -14.62
N VAL A 161 15.65 -7.79 -13.50
CA VAL A 161 14.65 -8.00 -12.44
C VAL A 161 15.11 -7.39 -11.13
N TYR A 162 14.39 -6.36 -10.71
CA TYR A 162 14.55 -5.67 -9.43
C TYR A 162 13.59 -6.25 -8.40
N LEU A 163 14.12 -6.72 -7.27
CA LEU A 163 13.31 -7.27 -6.18
C LEU A 163 13.31 -6.32 -4.97
N GLN A 164 12.12 -6.03 -4.47
CA GLN A 164 11.95 -5.26 -3.25
C GLN A 164 12.73 -5.87 -2.08
N GLY A 165 13.62 -5.05 -1.47
CA GLY A 165 14.46 -5.42 -0.34
C GLY A 165 15.89 -5.77 -0.71
N GLU A 166 16.28 -5.80 -1.99
CA GLU A 166 17.67 -5.93 -2.42
C GLU A 166 18.40 -4.57 -2.38
N GLU A 167 17.67 -3.49 -2.61
CA GLU A 167 18.16 -2.11 -2.52
C GLU A 167 17.11 -1.24 -1.81
N THR A 168 17.41 0.04 -1.60
CA THR A 168 16.41 0.99 -1.09
C THR A 168 15.30 1.18 -2.13
N LEU A 169 14.07 1.41 -1.67
CA LEU A 169 12.93 1.56 -2.56
C LEU A 169 13.12 2.69 -3.59
N ALA A 170 13.71 3.79 -3.16
CA ALA A 170 13.97 4.93 -4.04
C ALA A 170 14.95 4.57 -5.19
N GLN A 171 15.99 3.78 -4.90
CA GLN A 171 16.93 3.30 -5.91
C GLN A 171 16.28 2.34 -6.89
N LEU A 172 15.49 1.38 -6.37
CA LEU A 172 14.77 0.42 -7.23
C LEU A 172 13.79 1.12 -8.19
N ILE A 173 13.02 2.09 -7.70
CA ILE A 173 12.07 2.85 -8.52
C ILE A 173 12.83 3.68 -9.58
N GLN A 174 13.94 4.33 -9.21
CA GLN A 174 14.72 5.09 -10.15
C GLN A 174 15.27 4.22 -11.28
N ARG A 175 15.87 3.07 -10.95
CA ARG A 175 16.41 2.13 -11.94
C ARG A 175 15.32 1.56 -12.83
N PHE A 176 14.20 1.15 -12.28
CA PHE A 176 13.03 0.66 -13.02
C PHE A 176 12.49 1.70 -14.01
N ARG A 177 12.48 2.99 -13.62
CA ARG A 177 12.09 4.10 -14.50
C ARG A 177 13.05 4.30 -15.67
N GLU A 178 14.34 4.15 -15.41
CA GLU A 178 15.40 4.39 -16.41
C GLU A 178 15.55 3.22 -17.39
N GLU A 179 15.20 2.00 -16.97
CA GLU A 179 15.41 0.76 -17.74
C GLU A 179 14.07 0.12 -18.14
N ARG A 180 13.69 0.30 -19.40
CA ARG A 180 12.40 -0.20 -19.92
C ARG A 180 12.30 -1.72 -19.96
N ASP A 181 13.41 -2.41 -20.23
CA ASP A 181 13.48 -3.87 -20.34
C ASP A 181 13.66 -4.51 -18.96
N SER A 182 12.93 -3.96 -17.97
CA SER A 182 13.06 -4.43 -16.59
C SER A 182 11.70 -4.73 -15.95
N CYS A 183 11.75 -5.53 -14.89
CA CYS A 183 10.61 -5.84 -14.03
C CYS A 183 10.92 -5.41 -12.61
N LEU A 184 9.98 -4.72 -11.95
CA LEU A 184 10.04 -4.44 -10.52
C LEU A 184 9.07 -5.38 -9.79
N VAL A 185 9.61 -6.23 -8.92
CA VAL A 185 8.87 -7.27 -8.20
C VAL A 185 8.83 -6.94 -6.71
N GLY A 186 7.65 -7.00 -6.12
CA GLY A 186 7.51 -6.75 -4.69
C GLY A 186 6.16 -7.12 -4.12
N THR A 187 5.85 -6.55 -2.97
CA THR A 187 4.58 -6.78 -2.29
C THR A 187 3.62 -5.62 -2.51
N MET A 188 2.39 -5.77 -2.03
CA MET A 188 1.35 -4.73 -2.10
C MET A 188 1.76 -3.38 -1.51
N SER A 189 2.84 -3.32 -0.71
CA SER A 189 3.39 -2.04 -0.23
C SER A 189 3.94 -1.15 -1.36
N LEU A 190 4.23 -1.71 -2.55
CA LEU A 190 4.58 -0.95 -3.74
C LEU A 190 3.38 -0.43 -4.54
N TRP A 191 2.15 -0.77 -4.14
CA TRP A 191 0.93 -0.32 -4.83
C TRP A 191 0.78 1.21 -4.84
N GLN A 192 1.29 1.86 -3.81
CA GLN A 192 1.29 3.31 -3.68
C GLN A 192 2.74 3.84 -3.66
N GLY A 193 2.95 4.97 -4.33
CA GLY A 193 4.25 5.66 -4.33
C GLY A 193 5.23 5.20 -5.41
N VAL A 194 4.83 4.33 -6.32
CA VAL A 194 5.58 4.03 -7.55
C VAL A 194 4.94 4.80 -8.69
N ASP A 195 5.62 5.83 -9.14
CA ASP A 195 5.27 6.65 -10.30
C ASP A 195 6.41 6.55 -11.33
N VAL A 196 6.17 5.87 -12.45
CA VAL A 196 7.16 5.52 -13.46
C VAL A 196 6.64 5.77 -14.88
#